data_4d615ccba11f410acf14c4798560f2d0
#
_entry.id   4d615ccba11f410acf14c4798560f2d0
#
_cell.length_a   1.000
_cell.length_b   1.000
_cell.length_c   1.000
_cell.angle_alpha   90.00
_cell.angle_beta   90.00
_cell.angle_gamma   90.00
#
_symmetry.space_group_name_H-M   'P 1'
#
loop_
_entity.id
_entity.type
_entity.pdbx_description
1 polymer ?
#
loop_
_entity_poly.entity_id
_entity_poly.type
_entity_poly.pdbx_seq_one_letter_code
_entity_poly.pdbx_strand_id
1 'polypeptide(L)'
;MVERTIEPEVEKVFEAIHKGLNFILEGGAGSGKTYSLISIIEKISREEPDKSIVCITYTNNAVAEIKSRISNDKLRVSTIHEFIWHIIGRFQKEIKECLVELINDTEQKSFLKPRNIPDTEPVSLDYFDNICIEYEERYSMTPNNNKVQISHNHVLIIAEKMFSKYTKLSDILIDTANYIFVDEYQDTSPLVVNILLNHLEQSGKKNVIGFFGDSMQSIYSK
;
A
#
# COMPACT_ATOMS: atom_id res chain seq x y z
N MET A 1 -36.22 11.91 4.17
CA MET A 1 -35.01 11.12 3.87
C MET A 1 -35.32 10.34 2.61
N VAL A 2 -34.65 10.64 1.51
CA VAL A 2 -34.80 9.87 0.26
C VAL A 2 -34.02 8.58 0.48
N GLU A 3 -34.69 7.43 0.57
CA GLU A 3 -34.04 6.12 0.48
C GLU A 3 -33.32 6.07 -0.88
N ARG A 4 -32.00 6.23 -0.86
CA ARG A 4 -31.19 5.99 -2.05
C ARG A 4 -31.23 4.49 -2.32
N THR A 5 -31.80 4.10 -3.43
CA THR A 5 -31.77 2.72 -3.92
C THR A 5 -30.31 2.31 -4.05
N ILE A 6 -29.88 1.33 -3.27
CA ILE A 6 -28.52 0.79 -3.34
C ILE A 6 -28.40 0.10 -4.69
N GLU A 7 -27.36 0.43 -5.46
CA GLU A 7 -27.14 -0.22 -6.75
C GLU A 7 -26.94 -1.73 -6.56
N PRO A 8 -27.46 -2.58 -7.44
CA PRO A 8 -27.38 -4.06 -7.29
C PRO A 8 -25.93 -4.58 -7.18
N GLU A 9 -24.98 -3.84 -7.74
CA GLU A 9 -23.54 -4.16 -7.67
C GLU A 9 -22.98 -3.95 -6.27
N VAL A 10 -23.42 -2.91 -5.58
CA VAL A 10 -23.03 -2.61 -4.20
C VAL A 10 -23.59 -3.67 -3.24
N GLU A 11 -24.79 -4.20 -3.50
CA GLU A 11 -25.36 -5.31 -2.68
C GLU A 11 -24.51 -6.57 -2.77
N LYS A 12 -24.04 -6.95 -3.97
CA LYS A 12 -23.14 -8.09 -4.15
C LYS A 12 -21.79 -7.90 -3.44
N VAL A 13 -21.27 -6.67 -3.42
CA VAL A 13 -20.06 -6.34 -2.66
C VAL A 13 -20.29 -6.57 -1.17
N PHE A 14 -21.45 -6.18 -0.61
CA PHE A 14 -21.75 -6.43 0.80
C PHE A 14 -21.88 -7.91 1.11
N GLU A 15 -22.44 -8.73 0.20
CA GLU A 15 -22.45 -10.18 0.38
C GLU A 15 -21.02 -10.76 0.46
N ALA A 16 -20.08 -10.27 -0.34
CA ALA A 16 -18.69 -10.69 -0.27
C ALA A 16 -18.05 -10.25 1.05
N ILE A 17 -18.27 -8.99 1.46
CA ILE A 17 -17.77 -8.44 2.73
C ILE A 17 -18.27 -9.27 3.92
N HIS A 18 -19.55 -9.56 4.00
CA HIS A 18 -20.14 -10.37 5.10
C HIS A 18 -19.60 -11.81 5.13
N LYS A 19 -19.18 -12.35 4.00
CA LYS A 19 -18.53 -13.65 3.90
C LYS A 19 -17.01 -13.59 4.18
N GLY A 20 -16.45 -12.39 4.41
CA GLY A 20 -15.00 -12.19 4.59
C GLY A 20 -14.20 -12.49 3.33
N LEU A 21 -14.77 -12.26 2.14
CA LEU A 21 -14.15 -12.52 0.84
C LEU A 21 -13.60 -11.23 0.25
N ASN A 22 -12.43 -11.33 -0.37
CA ASN A 22 -11.89 -10.27 -1.22
C ASN A 22 -12.77 -10.14 -2.48
N PHE A 23 -12.82 -8.93 -3.06
CA PHE A 23 -13.64 -8.67 -4.24
C PHE A 23 -12.98 -7.66 -5.19
N ILE A 24 -13.44 -7.67 -6.43
CA ILE A 24 -13.11 -6.66 -7.44
C ILE A 24 -14.41 -6.06 -7.93
N LEU A 25 -14.51 -4.73 -7.91
CA LEU A 25 -15.58 -3.96 -8.53
C LEU A 25 -15.05 -3.31 -9.80
N GLU A 26 -15.43 -3.87 -10.94
CA GLU A 26 -15.03 -3.36 -12.25
C GLU A 26 -16.08 -2.39 -12.81
N GLY A 27 -15.60 -1.33 -13.46
CA GLY A 27 -16.44 -0.39 -14.15
C GLY A 27 -15.64 0.57 -15.02
N GLY A 28 -16.15 0.92 -16.20
CA GLY A 28 -15.48 1.84 -17.10
C GLY A 28 -15.34 3.26 -16.56
N ALA A 29 -14.64 4.13 -17.30
CA ALA A 29 -14.53 5.54 -16.93
C ALA A 29 -15.93 6.18 -16.79
N GLY A 30 -16.14 6.88 -15.68
CA GLY A 30 -17.42 7.54 -15.39
C GLY A 30 -18.55 6.62 -14.91
N SER A 31 -18.32 5.33 -14.69
CA SER A 31 -19.31 4.37 -14.19
C SER A 31 -19.71 4.56 -12.71
N GLY A 32 -19.17 5.56 -12.03
CA GLY A 32 -19.50 5.81 -10.63
C GLY A 32 -18.68 5.01 -9.60
N LYS A 33 -17.55 4.38 -9.98
CA LYS A 33 -16.69 3.59 -9.07
C LYS A 33 -16.37 4.30 -7.76
N THR A 34 -15.91 5.56 -7.84
CA THR A 34 -15.61 6.36 -6.65
C THR A 34 -16.86 6.59 -5.79
N TYR A 35 -18.02 6.76 -6.42
CA TYR A 35 -19.29 6.87 -5.69
C TYR A 35 -19.65 5.56 -4.98
N SER A 36 -19.53 4.42 -5.66
CA SER A 36 -19.74 3.10 -5.05
C SER A 36 -18.78 2.84 -3.90
N LEU A 37 -17.49 3.17 -4.06
CA LEU A 37 -16.47 3.09 -3.02
C LEU A 37 -16.88 3.91 -1.77
N ILE A 38 -17.27 5.16 -1.96
CA ILE A 38 -17.73 6.05 -0.89
C ILE A 38 -18.95 5.46 -0.20
N SER A 39 -19.95 5.00 -0.95
CA SER A 39 -21.17 4.39 -0.41
C SER A 39 -20.87 3.13 0.42
N ILE A 40 -19.93 2.31 -0.01
CA ILE A 40 -19.46 1.13 0.72
C ILE A 40 -18.80 1.54 2.03
N ILE A 41 -17.86 2.50 2.00
CA ILE A 41 -17.18 3.00 3.20
C ILE A 41 -18.19 3.59 4.20
N GLU A 42 -19.14 4.41 3.74
CA GLU A 42 -20.17 4.99 4.59
C GLU A 42 -21.07 3.94 5.24
N LYS A 43 -21.43 2.88 4.51
CA LYS A 43 -22.26 1.80 5.03
C LYS A 43 -21.49 0.98 6.06
N ILE A 44 -20.23 0.57 5.79
CA ILE A 44 -19.39 -0.13 6.77
C ILE A 44 -19.22 0.73 8.03
N SER A 45 -18.95 2.03 7.88
CA SER A 45 -18.78 2.95 8.99
C SER A 45 -20.01 3.04 9.91
N ARG A 46 -21.22 2.81 9.36
CA ARG A 46 -22.46 2.78 10.13
C ARG A 46 -22.75 1.42 10.77
N GLU A 47 -22.51 0.34 10.03
CA GLU A 47 -22.83 -1.02 10.46
C GLU A 47 -21.75 -1.60 11.40
N GLU A 48 -20.48 -1.20 11.17
CA GLU A 48 -19.31 -1.68 11.91
C GLU A 48 -18.40 -0.52 12.38
N PRO A 49 -18.86 0.35 13.28
CA PRO A 49 -18.16 1.61 13.65
C PRO A 49 -16.78 1.39 14.29
N ASP A 50 -16.53 0.21 14.85
CA ASP A 50 -15.25 -0.14 15.49
C ASP A 50 -14.18 -0.65 14.51
N LYS A 51 -14.57 -0.91 13.26
CA LYS A 51 -13.67 -1.45 12.26
C LYS A 51 -12.83 -0.36 11.60
N SER A 52 -11.53 -0.65 11.42
CA SER A 52 -10.60 0.23 10.74
C SER A 52 -10.67 0.01 9.23
N ILE A 53 -10.80 1.10 8.48
CA ILE A 53 -10.87 1.09 7.02
C ILE A 53 -9.65 1.85 6.48
N VAL A 54 -8.95 1.25 5.54
CA VAL A 54 -7.91 1.91 4.74
C VAL A 54 -8.39 2.02 3.31
N CYS A 55 -8.36 3.23 2.78
CA CYS A 55 -8.60 3.49 1.35
C CYS A 55 -7.31 4.00 0.72
N ILE A 56 -6.84 3.27 -0.29
CA ILE A 56 -5.60 3.53 -1.01
C ILE A 56 -5.98 4.08 -2.38
N THR A 57 -5.39 5.22 -2.75
CA THR A 57 -5.59 5.84 -4.06
C THR A 57 -4.24 6.11 -4.74
N TYR A 58 -4.30 6.41 -6.02
CA TYR A 58 -3.07 6.71 -6.77
C TYR A 58 -2.59 8.16 -6.60
N THR A 59 -3.49 9.12 -6.36
CA THR A 59 -3.16 10.55 -6.34
C THR A 59 -3.61 11.27 -5.08
N ASN A 60 -2.88 12.33 -4.70
CA ASN A 60 -3.25 13.20 -3.59
C ASN A 60 -4.60 13.90 -3.81
N ASN A 61 -4.99 14.17 -5.06
CA ASN A 61 -6.29 14.75 -5.39
C ASN A 61 -7.43 13.78 -5.03
N ALA A 62 -7.29 12.49 -5.36
CA ALA A 62 -8.27 11.47 -4.98
C ALA A 62 -8.33 11.29 -3.46
N VAL A 63 -7.18 11.34 -2.76
CA VAL A 63 -7.14 11.35 -1.29
C VAL A 63 -7.97 12.51 -0.73
N ALA A 64 -7.77 13.74 -1.24
CA ALA A 64 -8.49 14.93 -0.79
C ALA A 64 -9.99 14.83 -1.07
N GLU A 65 -10.38 14.29 -2.24
CA GLU A 65 -11.77 14.10 -2.63
C GLU A 65 -12.50 13.15 -1.67
N ILE A 66 -11.92 11.97 -1.39
CA ILE A 66 -12.54 10.99 -0.49
C ILE A 66 -12.65 11.55 0.92
N LYS A 67 -11.57 12.17 1.44
CA LYS A 67 -11.58 12.81 2.77
C LYS A 67 -12.61 13.92 2.90
N SER A 68 -12.91 14.65 1.83
CA SER A 68 -13.92 15.72 1.85
C SER A 68 -15.35 15.21 1.97
N ARG A 69 -15.59 13.95 1.55
CA ARG A 69 -16.92 13.34 1.50
C ARG A 69 -17.24 12.50 2.71
N ILE A 70 -16.24 11.94 3.39
CA ILE A 70 -16.42 11.00 4.50
C ILE A 70 -15.71 11.54 5.74
N SER A 71 -16.47 11.72 6.83
CA SER A 71 -15.93 12.02 8.15
C SER A 71 -16.04 10.76 9.03
N ASN A 72 -14.93 10.04 9.18
CA ASN A 72 -14.83 8.86 10.02
C ASN A 72 -13.42 8.72 10.58
N ASP A 73 -13.27 8.72 11.90
CA ASP A 73 -11.97 8.62 12.58
C ASP A 73 -11.28 7.25 12.40
N LYS A 74 -12.03 6.23 11.98
CA LYS A 74 -11.52 4.89 11.66
C LYS A 74 -11.14 4.72 10.19
N LEU A 75 -11.40 5.74 9.35
CA LEU A 75 -11.02 5.76 7.95
C LEU A 75 -9.67 6.45 7.77
N ARG A 76 -8.73 5.73 7.21
CA ARG A 76 -7.48 6.28 6.72
C ARG A 76 -7.50 6.30 5.18
N VAL A 77 -7.30 7.47 4.60
CA VAL A 77 -7.13 7.62 3.15
C VAL A 77 -5.73 8.14 2.88
N SER A 78 -4.98 7.47 2.02
CA SER A 78 -3.61 7.84 1.66
C SER A 78 -3.25 7.34 0.26
N THR A 79 -2.13 7.83 -0.26
CA THR A 79 -1.52 7.21 -1.43
C THR A 79 -0.93 5.84 -1.07
N ILE A 80 -0.71 5.01 -2.10
CA ILE A 80 -0.16 3.67 -1.93
C ILE A 80 1.22 3.68 -1.26
N HIS A 81 2.08 4.63 -1.65
CA HIS A 81 3.44 4.75 -1.11
C HIS A 81 3.43 5.21 0.35
N GLU A 82 2.58 6.18 0.69
CA GLU A 82 2.40 6.63 2.08
C GLU A 82 1.84 5.52 2.97
N PHE A 83 0.89 4.72 2.45
CA PHE A 83 0.34 3.58 3.17
C PHE A 83 1.43 2.54 3.46
N ILE A 84 2.16 2.10 2.45
CA ILE A 84 3.25 1.13 2.58
C ILE A 84 4.33 1.65 3.53
N TRP A 85 4.75 2.91 3.36
CA TRP A 85 5.75 3.52 4.24
C TRP A 85 5.28 3.59 5.70
N HIS A 86 3.99 3.89 5.92
CA HIS A 86 3.43 3.88 7.27
C HIS A 86 3.56 2.52 7.96
N ILE A 87 3.44 1.42 7.22
CA ILE A 87 3.59 0.08 7.77
C ILE A 87 5.05 -0.24 8.07
N ILE A 88 5.95 -0.01 7.11
CA ILE A 88 7.35 -0.45 7.22
C ILE A 88 8.30 0.57 7.85
N GLY A 89 8.05 1.87 7.70
CA GLY A 89 9.03 2.94 8.00
C GLY A 89 9.59 2.96 9.41
N ARG A 90 8.85 2.43 10.39
CA ARG A 90 9.32 2.28 11.78
C ARG A 90 10.33 1.13 11.99
N PHE A 91 10.42 0.20 11.06
CA PHE A 91 11.30 -0.97 11.14
C PHE A 91 12.65 -0.67 10.48
N GLN A 92 13.34 0.33 10.99
CA GLN A 92 14.57 0.86 10.41
C GLN A 92 15.67 -0.19 10.27
N LYS A 93 15.78 -1.12 11.21
CA LYS A 93 16.77 -2.22 11.16
C LYS A 93 16.49 -3.13 9.96
N GLU A 94 15.27 -3.59 9.83
CA GLU A 94 14.81 -4.49 8.77
C GLU A 94 14.88 -3.82 7.39
N ILE A 95 14.55 -2.51 7.32
CA ILE A 95 14.74 -1.70 6.10
C ILE A 95 16.21 -1.68 5.68
N LYS A 96 17.13 -1.41 6.61
CA LYS A 96 18.57 -1.36 6.34
C LYS A 96 19.12 -2.71 5.87
N GLU A 97 18.70 -3.80 6.51
CA GLU A 97 19.08 -5.15 6.09
C GLU A 97 18.62 -5.44 4.65
N CYS A 98 17.36 -5.16 4.32
CA CYS A 98 16.84 -5.32 2.96
C CYS A 98 17.52 -4.38 1.96
N LEU A 99 17.79 -3.12 2.36
CA LEU A 99 18.45 -2.13 1.53
C LEU A 99 19.87 -2.55 1.16
N VAL A 100 20.65 -3.05 2.12
CA VAL A 100 22.02 -3.57 1.89
C VAL A 100 21.99 -4.73 0.91
N GLU A 101 21.06 -5.67 1.07
CA GLU A 101 20.90 -6.79 0.15
C GLU A 101 20.58 -6.31 -1.27
N LEU A 102 19.67 -5.33 -1.41
CA LEU A 102 19.27 -4.77 -2.72
C LEU A 102 20.38 -3.95 -3.39
N ILE A 103 21.17 -3.19 -2.62
CA ILE A 103 22.33 -2.43 -3.14
C ILE A 103 23.42 -3.40 -3.64
N ASN A 104 23.62 -4.52 -2.96
CA ASN A 104 24.64 -5.51 -3.32
C ASN A 104 24.18 -6.50 -4.41
N ASP A 105 22.89 -6.51 -4.73
CA ASP A 105 22.36 -7.30 -5.84
C ASP A 105 22.60 -6.63 -7.18
N THR A 106 23.46 -7.24 -8.01
CA THR A 106 23.85 -6.69 -9.31
C THR A 106 22.71 -6.62 -10.32
N GLU A 107 21.60 -7.33 -10.08
CA GLU A 107 20.40 -7.28 -10.93
C GLU A 107 19.53 -6.06 -10.58
N GLN A 108 19.63 -5.53 -9.36
CA GLN A 108 18.86 -4.41 -8.86
C GLN A 108 19.48 -3.03 -9.19
N LYS A 109 19.58 -2.71 -10.47
CA LYS A 109 20.27 -1.49 -10.98
C LYS A 109 19.74 -0.17 -10.44
N SER A 110 18.54 -0.12 -9.89
CA SER A 110 17.93 1.07 -9.30
C SER A 110 18.52 1.44 -7.93
N PHE A 111 19.12 0.47 -7.22
CA PHE A 111 19.72 0.66 -5.91
C PHE A 111 21.20 1.00 -6.04
N LEU A 112 21.48 2.30 -6.11
CA LEU A 112 22.87 2.78 -6.27
C LEU A 112 23.63 2.70 -4.95
N LYS A 113 24.92 2.36 -5.04
CA LYS A 113 25.83 2.38 -3.90
C LYS A 113 26.11 3.81 -3.39
N PRO A 114 26.41 3.97 -2.09
CA PRO A 114 27.00 5.18 -1.57
C PRO A 114 28.29 5.55 -2.34
N ARG A 115 28.46 6.83 -2.68
CA ARG A 115 29.60 7.30 -3.53
C ARG A 115 30.99 7.06 -2.93
N ASN A 116 31.08 6.91 -1.61
CA ASN A 116 32.33 6.68 -0.87
C ASN A 116 32.70 5.20 -0.76
N ILE A 117 31.89 4.28 -1.29
CA ILE A 117 32.18 2.84 -1.34
C ILE A 117 32.56 2.46 -2.77
N PRO A 118 33.74 1.85 -2.97
CA PRO A 118 34.17 1.37 -4.30
C PRO A 118 33.18 0.35 -4.89
N ASP A 119 33.05 0.33 -6.22
CA ASP A 119 32.16 -0.63 -6.89
C ASP A 119 32.56 -2.09 -6.65
N THR A 120 33.85 -2.32 -6.37
CA THR A 120 34.42 -3.64 -6.09
C THR A 120 34.11 -4.17 -4.70
N GLU A 121 33.67 -3.32 -3.77
CA GLU A 121 33.42 -3.69 -2.39
C GLU A 121 31.91 -3.75 -2.11
N PRO A 122 31.40 -4.75 -1.37
CA PRO A 122 30.01 -4.77 -0.97
C PRO A 122 29.74 -3.68 0.09
N VAL A 123 28.51 -3.16 0.09
CA VAL A 123 28.03 -2.29 1.17
C VAL A 123 27.75 -3.16 2.40
N SER A 124 28.33 -2.80 3.55
CA SER A 124 28.07 -3.47 4.82
C SER A 124 26.89 -2.82 5.57
N LEU A 125 26.27 -3.56 6.48
CA LEU A 125 25.19 -3.04 7.31
C LEU A 125 25.66 -1.90 8.23
N ASP A 126 26.90 -1.97 8.72
CA ASP A 126 27.52 -0.99 9.62
C ASP A 126 27.59 0.42 9.00
N TYR A 127 27.60 0.50 7.67
CA TYR A 127 27.50 1.80 6.97
C TYR A 127 26.26 2.59 7.41
N PHE A 128 25.19 1.90 7.75
CA PHE A 128 23.89 2.50 8.11
C PHE A 128 23.68 2.62 9.63
N ASP A 129 24.65 2.32 10.51
CA ASP A 129 24.44 2.27 11.96
C ASP A 129 23.80 3.53 12.53
N ASN A 130 24.27 4.71 12.14
CA ASN A 130 23.75 6.00 12.63
C ASN A 130 22.93 6.74 11.58
N ILE A 131 22.47 6.05 10.54
CA ILE A 131 21.73 6.63 9.42
C ILE A 131 20.25 6.23 9.54
N CYS A 132 19.34 7.19 9.40
CA CYS A 132 17.92 6.97 9.25
C CYS A 132 17.56 6.89 7.77
N ILE A 133 16.78 5.90 7.39
CA ILE A 133 16.20 5.81 6.05
C ILE A 133 14.88 6.58 6.06
N GLU A 134 14.72 7.53 5.14
CA GLU A 134 13.50 8.31 4.96
C GLU A 134 12.91 8.11 3.57
N TYR A 135 11.59 8.13 3.49
CA TYR A 135 10.87 8.13 2.23
C TYR A 135 10.67 9.55 1.73
N GLU A 136 11.17 9.81 0.51
CA GLU A 136 11.10 11.10 -0.15
C GLU A 136 10.85 10.90 -1.67
N GLU A 137 10.70 11.98 -2.42
CA GLU A 137 10.55 11.89 -3.88
C GLU A 137 11.83 11.42 -4.59
N ARG A 138 12.99 11.66 -3.99
CA ARG A 138 14.31 11.38 -4.58
C ARG A 138 15.05 10.27 -3.86
N TYR A 139 15.80 9.51 -4.64
CA TYR A 139 16.75 8.53 -4.09
C TYR A 139 18.11 9.18 -3.86
N SER A 140 18.64 9.09 -2.64
CA SER A 140 19.99 9.58 -2.31
C SER A 140 20.61 8.73 -1.21
N MET A 141 21.69 8.04 -1.54
CA MET A 141 22.52 7.30 -0.58
C MET A 141 23.69 8.13 -0.04
N THR A 142 23.78 9.40 -0.36
CA THR A 142 24.73 10.33 0.29
C THR A 142 24.07 10.87 1.56
N PRO A 143 24.58 10.54 2.77
CA PRO A 143 23.98 10.96 4.00
C PRO A 143 23.96 12.49 4.15
N ASN A 144 22.81 13.04 4.50
CA ASN A 144 22.66 14.43 4.91
C ASN A 144 22.00 14.43 6.30
N ASN A 145 22.64 15.03 7.32
CA ASN A 145 22.19 15.00 8.71
C ASN A 145 21.86 13.58 9.21
N ASN A 146 22.70 12.60 8.91
CA ASN A 146 22.49 11.18 9.21
C ASN A 146 21.21 10.58 8.63
N LYS A 147 20.77 11.06 7.46
CA LYS A 147 19.60 10.58 6.75
C LYS A 147 19.97 10.26 5.31
N VAL A 148 19.44 9.16 4.79
CA VAL A 148 19.43 8.83 3.36
C VAL A 148 17.99 8.70 2.90
N GLN A 149 17.77 8.91 1.61
CA GLN A 149 16.43 9.02 1.03
C GLN A 149 16.16 7.90 0.03
N ILE A 150 15.01 7.30 0.15
CA ILE A 150 14.47 6.32 -0.82
C ILE A 150 13.23 6.89 -1.50
N SER A 151 13.13 6.68 -2.82
CA SER A 151 12.01 7.20 -3.61
C SER A 151 10.84 6.22 -3.67
N HIS A 152 9.77 6.61 -4.33
CA HIS A 152 8.53 5.85 -4.52
C HIS A 152 8.77 4.38 -4.92
N ASN A 153 9.52 4.15 -5.99
CA ASN A 153 9.78 2.78 -6.47
C ASN A 153 10.60 1.97 -5.48
N HIS A 154 11.57 2.60 -4.79
CA HIS A 154 12.41 1.90 -3.81
C HIS A 154 11.60 1.45 -2.59
N VAL A 155 10.65 2.27 -2.11
CA VAL A 155 9.74 1.88 -1.01
C VAL A 155 9.00 0.60 -1.32
N LEU A 156 8.45 0.47 -2.54
CA LEU A 156 7.68 -0.72 -2.92
C LEU A 156 8.54 -1.98 -3.01
N ILE A 157 9.76 -1.87 -3.58
CA ILE A 157 10.69 -3.00 -3.70
C ILE A 157 11.19 -3.44 -2.31
N ILE A 158 11.54 -2.46 -1.45
CA ILE A 158 11.95 -2.75 -0.06
C ILE A 158 10.81 -3.40 0.71
N ALA A 159 9.60 -2.88 0.58
CA ALA A 159 8.43 -3.43 1.26
C ALA A 159 8.15 -4.86 0.83
N GLU A 160 8.14 -5.15 -0.45
CA GLU A 160 7.94 -6.51 -0.98
C GLU A 160 8.97 -7.47 -0.41
N LYS A 161 10.26 -7.08 -0.44
CA LYS A 161 11.35 -7.87 0.15
C LYS A 161 11.17 -8.06 1.67
N MET A 162 10.73 -7.02 2.39
CA MET A 162 10.46 -7.10 3.83
C MET A 162 9.29 -8.04 4.14
N PHE A 163 8.18 -7.96 3.41
CA PHE A 163 7.02 -8.84 3.61
C PHE A 163 7.38 -10.30 3.30
N SER A 164 8.21 -10.54 2.29
CA SER A 164 8.75 -11.87 1.99
C SER A 164 9.63 -12.43 3.10
N LYS A 165 10.45 -11.58 3.73
CA LYS A 165 11.45 -11.98 4.73
C LYS A 165 10.87 -12.03 6.16
N TYR A 166 9.95 -11.12 6.48
CA TYR A 166 9.41 -10.93 7.84
C TYR A 166 7.90 -11.12 7.87
N THR A 167 7.45 -12.37 7.98
CA THR A 167 6.01 -12.73 7.92
C THR A 167 5.13 -12.03 8.93
N LYS A 168 5.69 -11.59 10.07
CA LYS A 168 4.96 -10.79 11.07
C LYS A 168 4.47 -9.44 10.55
N LEU A 169 5.04 -8.91 9.45
CA LEU A 169 4.54 -7.69 8.83
C LEU A 169 3.12 -7.87 8.28
N SER A 170 2.79 -9.07 7.81
CA SER A 170 1.43 -9.41 7.37
C SER A 170 0.43 -9.32 8.52
N ASP A 171 0.77 -9.85 9.70
CA ASP A 171 -0.07 -9.74 10.90
C ASP A 171 -0.27 -8.28 11.31
N ILE A 172 0.80 -7.47 11.28
CA ILE A 172 0.76 -6.05 11.62
C ILE A 172 -0.12 -5.26 10.64
N LEU A 173 -0.02 -5.56 9.35
CA LEU A 173 -0.85 -4.89 8.34
C LEU A 173 -2.33 -5.24 8.54
N ILE A 174 -2.65 -6.51 8.75
CA ILE A 174 -4.03 -6.96 8.99
C ILE A 174 -4.59 -6.36 10.29
N ASP A 175 -3.79 -6.26 11.35
CA ASP A 175 -4.20 -5.60 12.59
C ASP A 175 -4.44 -4.09 12.41
N THR A 176 -3.80 -3.48 11.42
CA THR A 176 -3.96 -2.05 11.12
C THR A 176 -5.29 -1.75 10.38
N ALA A 177 -5.78 -2.69 9.57
CA ALA A 177 -6.94 -2.48 8.73
C ALA A 177 -7.80 -3.73 8.59
N ASN A 178 -9.08 -3.64 9.03
CA ASN A 178 -10.07 -4.70 8.79
C ASN A 178 -10.51 -4.72 7.33
N TYR A 179 -10.55 -3.55 6.70
CA TYR A 179 -10.93 -3.35 5.31
C TYR A 179 -9.85 -2.54 4.59
N ILE A 180 -9.38 -3.04 3.45
CA ILE A 180 -8.44 -2.34 2.57
C ILE A 180 -9.11 -2.18 1.22
N PHE A 181 -9.34 -0.96 0.80
CA PHE A 181 -9.89 -0.63 -0.50
C PHE A 181 -8.83 0.04 -1.36
N VAL A 182 -8.63 -0.47 -2.56
CA VAL A 182 -7.67 0.06 -3.53
C VAL A 182 -8.46 0.64 -4.70
N ASP A 183 -8.45 1.96 -4.80
CA ASP A 183 -9.07 2.68 -5.92
C ASP A 183 -8.09 2.74 -7.11
N GLU A 184 -8.63 2.73 -8.33
CA GLU A 184 -7.88 2.68 -9.60
C GLU A 184 -6.82 1.56 -9.60
N TYR A 185 -7.24 0.34 -9.24
CA TYR A 185 -6.32 -0.79 -9.05
C TYR A 185 -5.50 -1.13 -10.30
N GLN A 186 -5.98 -0.78 -11.50
CA GLN A 186 -5.26 -0.98 -12.76
C GLN A 186 -3.92 -0.20 -12.81
N ASP A 187 -3.79 0.87 -12.02
CA ASP A 187 -2.57 1.67 -11.90
C ASP A 187 -1.66 1.18 -10.75
N THR A 188 -2.12 0.16 -10.01
CA THR A 188 -1.39 -0.36 -8.86
C THR A 188 -0.21 -1.23 -9.27
N SER A 189 0.96 -0.99 -8.66
CA SER A 189 2.16 -1.81 -8.88
C SER A 189 1.90 -3.29 -8.55
N PRO A 190 2.36 -4.22 -9.41
CA PRO A 190 2.31 -5.66 -9.11
C PRO A 190 2.92 -6.06 -7.76
N LEU A 191 3.94 -5.32 -7.28
CA LEU A 191 4.54 -5.56 -5.96
C LEU A 191 3.53 -5.35 -4.83
N VAL A 192 2.68 -4.34 -4.94
CA VAL A 192 1.64 -4.07 -3.94
C VAL A 192 0.54 -5.11 -4.00
N VAL A 193 0.12 -5.51 -5.19
CA VAL A 193 -0.84 -6.60 -5.37
C VAL A 193 -0.29 -7.88 -4.73
N ASN A 194 1.00 -8.19 -4.94
CA ASN A 194 1.67 -9.33 -4.32
C ASN A 194 1.66 -9.25 -2.78
N ILE A 195 1.94 -8.08 -2.22
CA ILE A 195 1.86 -7.87 -0.76
C ILE A 195 0.43 -8.13 -0.27
N LEU A 196 -0.57 -7.49 -0.88
CA LEU A 196 -1.95 -7.54 -0.41
C LEU A 196 -2.62 -8.91 -0.59
N LEU A 197 -2.32 -9.64 -1.66
CA LEU A 197 -2.95 -10.92 -1.95
C LEU A 197 -2.13 -12.12 -1.47
N ASN A 198 -0.83 -12.17 -1.78
CA ASN A 198 -0.03 -13.36 -1.52
C ASN A 198 0.66 -13.35 -0.14
N HIS A 199 1.25 -12.20 0.26
CA HIS A 199 1.91 -12.16 1.57
C HIS A 199 0.91 -12.15 2.73
N LEU A 200 -0.25 -11.49 2.59
CA LEU A 200 -1.25 -11.49 3.65
C LEU A 200 -1.92 -12.85 3.85
N GLU A 201 -2.01 -13.70 2.82
CA GLU A 201 -2.51 -15.05 2.96
C GLU A 201 -1.66 -15.94 3.91
N GLN A 202 -0.39 -15.58 4.13
CA GLN A 202 0.50 -16.29 5.04
C GLN A 202 0.18 -16.01 6.52
N SER A 203 -0.63 -14.99 6.81
CA SER A 203 -1.10 -14.69 8.16
C SER A 203 -2.21 -15.65 8.58
N GLY A 204 -2.25 -15.98 9.87
CA GLY A 204 -3.40 -16.67 10.46
C GLY A 204 -4.63 -15.77 10.65
N LYS A 205 -4.52 -14.48 10.38
CA LYS A 205 -5.58 -13.46 10.49
C LYS A 205 -6.17 -13.17 9.11
N LYS A 206 -7.32 -12.49 9.10
CA LYS A 206 -8.00 -12.11 7.85
C LYS A 206 -8.49 -10.67 7.91
N ASN A 207 -8.40 -10.01 6.79
CA ASN A 207 -9.07 -8.76 6.45
C ASN A 207 -9.82 -8.94 5.12
N VAL A 208 -10.59 -7.95 4.71
CA VAL A 208 -11.23 -7.92 3.40
C VAL A 208 -10.56 -6.88 2.53
N ILE A 209 -10.18 -7.29 1.32
CA ILE A 209 -9.55 -6.41 0.34
C ILE A 209 -10.51 -6.23 -0.84
N GLY A 210 -10.83 -4.97 -1.15
CA GLY A 210 -11.65 -4.59 -2.30
C GLY A 210 -10.85 -3.78 -3.31
N PHE A 211 -10.85 -4.22 -4.56
CA PHE A 211 -10.22 -3.51 -5.67
C PHE A 211 -11.29 -2.83 -6.51
N PHE A 212 -11.10 -1.54 -6.81
CA PHE A 212 -12.00 -0.72 -7.60
C PHE A 212 -11.23 -0.21 -8.82
N GLY A 213 -11.71 -0.46 -10.03
CA GLY A 213 -10.99 -0.01 -11.22
C GLY A 213 -11.58 -0.52 -12.53
N ASP A 214 -10.79 -0.41 -13.57
CA ASP A 214 -11.15 -0.82 -14.93
C ASP A 214 -9.99 -1.64 -15.53
N SER A 215 -10.18 -2.97 -15.61
CA SER A 215 -9.18 -3.87 -16.18
C SER A 215 -8.81 -3.54 -17.63
N MET A 216 -9.74 -2.89 -18.39
CA MET A 216 -9.49 -2.46 -19.76
C MET A 216 -8.51 -1.28 -19.88
N GLN A 217 -8.27 -0.55 -18.79
CA GLN A 217 -7.36 0.61 -18.72
C GLN A 217 -6.00 0.27 -18.09
N SER A 218 -5.73 -0.99 -17.73
CA SER A 218 -4.49 -1.39 -17.06
C SER A 218 -3.26 -1.03 -17.90
N ILE A 219 -2.37 -0.20 -17.34
CA ILE A 219 -1.09 0.18 -17.94
C ILE A 219 0.00 -0.89 -17.74
N TYR A 220 -0.22 -1.85 -16.83
CA TYR A 220 0.73 -2.92 -16.50
C TYR A 220 0.42 -4.27 -17.17
N SER A 221 -0.60 -4.34 -18.02
CA SER A 221 -1.03 -5.58 -18.70
C SER A 221 -0.30 -5.83 -20.04
N LYS A 222 0.99 -5.46 -20.13
CA LYS A 222 1.83 -5.79 -21.31
C LYS A 222 3.08 -6.54 -20.91
#